data_3158099a556e1aafeadfe39637c438f4
#
_entry.id   3158099a556e1aafeadfe39637c438f4
#
_cell.length_a   1.000
_cell.length_b   1.000
_cell.length_c   1.000
_cell.angle_alpha   90.00
_cell.angle_beta   90.00
_cell.angle_gamma   90.00
#
_symmetry.space_group_name_H-M   'P 1'
#
loop_
_entity.id
_entity.type
_entity.pdbx_description
1 polymer ?
#
loop_
_entity_poly.entity_id
_entity_poly.type
_entity_poly.pdbx_seq_one_letter_code
_entity_poly.pdbx_strand_id
1 'polypeptide(L)'
;MKYPIGIQSFDRIIEDGYVYVDKTDMIYDLTHEGGIYFLSRPRRFGKSLLVSTLKNYYLGRKDLFKGLAIDGMEKEWNVYPVFHVDFNGGNFTNAGELEQKLNFCLSEWEHLYDIPVRQNELGYGDRFVEILRTAHAKTGRRAVVLIDEYDKPILDVLDMSRELEDRHRNVLKAFYSVFKGADAHLQFVLLTGVTKFSQVSVFSGFNQPKDISMDARYETLCGITQDELEHYFSSPISDLAVEYQCTPDEMRQRLRRQYDGYHFSKRMTGVYNPFSLLNALDSLSVDDYWFRSGTPTYLIRLLAHFNENMNELTGKYYAMEEFIDYKADVERPLPMIYQSGYLTIKDYNMRHNTFLLDFPNDEVKKGFLTMIASSYLQPRERLNGWIFDVIDAMEAGEADSLRTLFTSFLSSIPYTMRRKDNEAERERYFQYTFYLIMRLISVYTVYTEKVQSQGRVDCVVETPQYVYIFEFKLDGTADEALSQIEDKGYAREYESDSRRVFKIGASFSSETGTIS
;
A
#
# COMPACT_ATOMS: atom_id res chain seq x y z
N MET A 1 -21.03 9.96 16.66
CA MET A 1 -21.06 9.38 15.29
C MET A 1 -20.68 7.91 15.39
N LYS A 2 -21.21 7.01 14.54
CA LYS A 2 -20.79 5.60 14.51
C LYS A 2 -19.87 5.38 13.31
N TYR A 3 -18.68 4.87 13.53
CA TYR A 3 -17.71 4.62 12.47
C TYR A 3 -17.73 3.15 12.03
N PRO A 4 -17.76 2.83 10.72
CA PRO A 4 -17.86 1.46 10.20
C PRO A 4 -16.49 0.75 10.20
N ILE A 5 -15.79 0.76 11.33
CA ILE A 5 -14.48 0.14 11.46
C ILE A 5 -14.60 -1.37 11.32
N GLY A 6 -13.96 -1.93 10.28
CA GLY A 6 -14.02 -3.36 9.98
C GLY A 6 -15.34 -3.84 9.36
N ILE A 7 -16.29 -2.96 9.09
CA ILE A 7 -17.56 -3.30 8.43
C ILE A 7 -17.42 -3.06 6.93
N GLN A 8 -17.70 -4.09 6.12
CA GLN A 8 -17.61 -4.07 4.67
C GLN A 8 -18.97 -4.17 3.98
N SER A 9 -20.03 -4.51 4.73
CA SER A 9 -21.40 -4.67 4.23
C SER A 9 -22.10 -3.32 4.16
N PHE A 10 -22.41 -2.86 2.95
CA PHE A 10 -23.09 -1.58 2.71
C PHE A 10 -24.47 -1.54 3.37
N ASP A 11 -25.26 -2.60 3.21
CA ASP A 11 -26.55 -2.76 3.85
C ASP A 11 -26.47 -2.55 5.36
N ARG A 12 -25.55 -3.22 6.03
CA ARG A 12 -25.34 -3.06 7.46
C ARG A 12 -24.92 -1.64 7.85
N ILE A 13 -24.07 -0.99 7.05
CA ILE A 13 -23.62 0.40 7.31
C ILE A 13 -24.84 1.34 7.32
N ILE A 14 -25.71 1.21 6.33
CA ILE A 14 -26.90 2.06 6.21
C ILE A 14 -27.96 1.71 7.26
N GLU A 15 -28.31 0.43 7.42
CA GLU A 15 -29.37 -0.03 8.32
C GLU A 15 -29.03 0.24 9.79
N ASP A 16 -27.77 0.09 10.20
CA ASP A 16 -27.31 0.35 11.57
C ASP A 16 -26.95 1.83 11.85
N GLY A 17 -27.02 2.69 10.84
CA GLY A 17 -26.77 4.13 10.94
C GLY A 17 -25.31 4.50 11.20
N TYR A 18 -24.38 3.77 10.58
CA TYR A 18 -22.97 4.16 10.51
C TYR A 18 -22.77 5.29 9.50
N VAL A 19 -21.69 6.06 9.65
CA VAL A 19 -21.32 7.05 8.64
C VAL A 19 -20.91 6.35 7.35
N TYR A 20 -21.48 6.82 6.25
CA TYR A 20 -21.09 6.39 4.90
C TYR A 20 -20.64 7.62 4.12
N VAL A 21 -19.38 7.63 3.66
CA VAL A 21 -18.87 8.67 2.76
C VAL A 21 -19.37 8.34 1.36
N ASP A 22 -20.27 9.16 0.87
CA ASP A 22 -21.03 8.90 -0.35
C ASP A 22 -20.14 9.01 -1.61
N LYS A 23 -20.07 7.92 -2.36
CA LYS A 23 -19.38 7.79 -3.66
C LYS A 23 -20.34 7.30 -4.76
N THR A 24 -21.64 7.36 -4.48
CA THR A 24 -22.62 6.71 -5.34
C THR A 24 -22.86 7.42 -6.66
N ASP A 25 -22.46 8.68 -6.80
CA ASP A 25 -22.38 9.40 -8.08
C ASP A 25 -21.39 8.73 -9.05
N MET A 26 -20.18 8.42 -8.58
CA MET A 26 -19.18 7.70 -9.39
C MET A 26 -19.61 6.25 -9.67
N ILE A 27 -20.31 5.62 -8.73
CA ILE A 27 -20.90 4.28 -8.94
C ILE A 27 -21.95 4.33 -10.04
N TYR A 28 -22.79 5.37 -10.07
CA TYR A 28 -23.78 5.57 -11.14
C TYR A 28 -23.08 5.64 -12.51
N ASP A 29 -22.06 6.48 -12.65
CA ASP A 29 -21.31 6.62 -13.90
C ASP A 29 -20.68 5.30 -14.33
N LEU A 30 -20.02 4.59 -13.39
CA LEU A 30 -19.36 3.31 -13.63
C LEU A 30 -20.35 2.23 -14.13
N THR A 31 -21.53 2.16 -13.54
CA THR A 31 -22.54 1.14 -13.86
C THR A 31 -23.25 1.42 -15.19
N HIS A 32 -23.37 2.68 -15.58
CA HIS A 32 -24.02 3.10 -16.84
C HIS A 32 -23.10 2.98 -18.06
N GLU A 33 -21.78 3.06 -17.87
CA GLU A 33 -20.84 2.76 -18.97
C GLU A 33 -20.86 1.28 -19.36
N GLY A 34 -21.15 0.36 -18.40
CA GLY A 34 -21.16 -1.09 -18.60
C GLY A 34 -19.78 -1.64 -18.94
N GLY A 35 -19.64 -2.97 -18.92
CA GLY A 35 -18.41 -3.63 -19.34
C GLY A 35 -17.70 -4.41 -18.23
N ILE A 36 -16.43 -4.72 -18.51
CA ILE A 36 -15.55 -5.47 -17.60
C ILE A 36 -14.50 -4.51 -17.07
N TYR A 37 -14.45 -4.37 -15.75
CA TYR A 37 -13.56 -3.43 -15.06
C TYR A 37 -12.60 -4.14 -14.12
N PHE A 38 -11.44 -3.51 -13.94
CA PHE A 38 -10.44 -3.88 -12.95
C PHE A 38 -10.10 -2.67 -12.08
N LEU A 39 -10.06 -2.87 -10.75
CA LEU A 39 -9.66 -1.85 -9.78
C LEU A 39 -8.64 -2.41 -8.79
N SER A 40 -7.44 -1.87 -8.83
CA SER A 40 -6.44 -2.08 -7.78
C SER A 40 -6.41 -0.90 -6.81
N ARG A 41 -6.42 -1.21 -5.51
CA ARG A 41 -6.20 -0.25 -4.42
C ARG A 41 -5.47 -0.95 -3.27
N PRO A 42 -4.69 -0.24 -2.47
CA PRO A 42 -4.09 -0.80 -1.28
C PRO A 42 -5.11 -1.44 -0.34
N ARG A 43 -4.65 -2.22 0.60
CA ARG A 43 -5.51 -2.81 1.64
C ARG A 43 -6.17 -1.71 2.47
N ARG A 44 -7.40 -1.96 2.96
CA ARG A 44 -8.15 -1.04 3.83
C ARG A 44 -8.64 0.27 3.17
N PHE A 45 -8.67 0.34 1.85
CA PHE A 45 -9.18 1.50 1.10
C PHE A 45 -10.68 1.43 0.76
N GLY A 46 -11.41 0.41 1.20
CA GLY A 46 -12.86 0.31 0.97
C GLY A 46 -13.26 -0.44 -0.31
N LYS A 47 -12.37 -1.24 -0.94
CA LYS A 47 -12.71 -2.07 -2.11
C LYS A 47 -13.90 -2.99 -1.87
N SER A 48 -13.89 -3.74 -0.76
CA SER A 48 -14.97 -4.67 -0.42
C SER A 48 -16.28 -3.94 -0.12
N LEU A 49 -16.21 -2.71 0.44
CA LEU A 49 -17.39 -1.86 0.61
C LEU A 49 -17.96 -1.43 -0.74
N LEU A 50 -17.10 -1.03 -1.69
CA LEU A 50 -17.51 -0.73 -3.07
C LEU A 50 -18.21 -1.94 -3.72
N VAL A 51 -17.63 -3.13 -3.59
CA VAL A 51 -18.22 -4.38 -4.10
C VAL A 51 -19.58 -4.65 -3.45
N SER A 52 -19.71 -4.44 -2.13
CA SER A 52 -20.98 -4.59 -1.41
C SER A 52 -22.02 -3.54 -1.85
N THR A 53 -21.61 -2.29 -2.09
CA THR A 53 -22.49 -1.23 -2.59
C THR A 53 -23.01 -1.57 -3.98
N LEU A 54 -22.15 -1.98 -4.91
CA LEU A 54 -22.50 -2.43 -6.25
C LEU A 54 -23.44 -3.64 -6.22
N LYS A 55 -23.19 -4.61 -5.34
CA LYS A 55 -24.06 -5.77 -5.14
C LYS A 55 -25.48 -5.32 -4.77
N ASN A 56 -25.62 -4.45 -3.77
CA ASN A 56 -26.92 -3.95 -3.34
C ASN A 56 -27.61 -3.10 -4.41
N TYR A 57 -26.85 -2.29 -5.18
CA TYR A 57 -27.37 -1.55 -6.31
C TYR A 57 -27.99 -2.48 -7.37
N TYR A 58 -27.26 -3.51 -7.81
CA TYR A 58 -27.74 -4.46 -8.82
C TYR A 58 -28.80 -5.44 -8.31
N LEU A 59 -28.94 -5.60 -7.00
CA LEU A 59 -30.08 -6.29 -6.38
C LEU A 59 -31.33 -5.41 -6.26
N GLY A 60 -31.28 -4.15 -6.72
CA GLY A 60 -32.39 -3.23 -6.72
C GLY A 60 -32.82 -2.73 -5.33
N ARG A 61 -31.91 -2.78 -4.32
CA ARG A 61 -32.15 -2.34 -2.93
C ARG A 61 -32.21 -0.82 -2.82
N LYS A 62 -33.12 -0.18 -3.56
CA LYS A 62 -33.35 1.27 -3.55
C LYS A 62 -33.45 1.86 -2.14
N ASP A 63 -34.06 1.11 -1.23
CA ASP A 63 -34.24 1.50 0.17
C ASP A 63 -32.94 1.92 0.86
N LEU A 64 -31.83 1.26 0.54
CA LEU A 64 -30.51 1.53 1.11
C LEU A 64 -29.83 2.79 0.55
N PHE A 65 -30.24 3.25 -0.61
CA PHE A 65 -29.62 4.39 -1.30
C PHE A 65 -30.37 5.72 -1.08
N LYS A 66 -31.43 5.70 -0.30
CA LYS A 66 -32.26 6.89 -0.04
C LYS A 66 -31.42 8.02 0.59
N GLY A 67 -31.41 9.16 -0.08
CA GLY A 67 -30.69 10.35 0.34
C GLY A 67 -29.21 10.38 -0.07
N LEU A 68 -28.69 9.34 -0.72
CA LEU A 68 -27.39 9.35 -1.37
C LEU A 68 -27.47 9.96 -2.78
N ALA A 69 -26.34 10.37 -3.35
CA ALA A 69 -26.29 11.03 -4.66
C ALA A 69 -27.01 10.25 -5.77
N ILE A 70 -26.85 8.95 -5.82
CA ILE A 70 -27.46 8.06 -6.81
C ILE A 70 -29.01 8.04 -6.73
N ASP A 71 -29.62 8.32 -5.58
CA ASP A 71 -31.09 8.31 -5.42
C ASP A 71 -31.78 9.35 -6.33
N GLY A 72 -31.10 10.49 -6.54
CA GLY A 72 -31.57 11.52 -7.48
C GLY A 72 -31.24 11.23 -8.95
N MET A 73 -30.25 10.37 -9.21
CA MET A 73 -29.73 10.08 -10.56
C MET A 73 -30.41 8.85 -11.18
N GLU A 74 -30.55 7.76 -10.41
CA GLU A 74 -31.12 6.49 -10.89
C GLU A 74 -32.65 6.52 -10.95
N LYS A 75 -33.18 6.15 -12.12
CA LYS A 75 -34.61 6.12 -12.35
C LYS A 75 -35.18 4.70 -12.34
N GLU A 76 -34.38 3.74 -12.78
CA GLU A 76 -34.79 2.37 -13.03
C GLU A 76 -34.04 1.39 -12.13
N TRP A 77 -34.46 1.24 -10.90
CA TRP A 77 -33.86 0.29 -9.95
C TRP A 77 -34.07 -1.17 -10.36
N ASN A 78 -33.41 -1.55 -11.45
CA ASN A 78 -33.53 -2.88 -12.04
C ASN A 78 -32.83 -3.95 -11.18
N VAL A 79 -33.44 -5.13 -11.11
CA VAL A 79 -32.88 -6.30 -10.42
C VAL A 79 -32.15 -7.18 -11.42
N TYR A 80 -30.90 -7.48 -11.14
CA TYR A 80 -30.05 -8.33 -11.98
C TYR A 80 -29.64 -9.61 -11.23
N PRO A 81 -29.33 -10.72 -11.94
CA PRO A 81 -28.64 -11.85 -11.34
C PRO A 81 -27.20 -11.42 -10.97
N VAL A 82 -26.86 -11.48 -9.67
CA VAL A 82 -25.56 -11.06 -9.16
C VAL A 82 -24.76 -12.27 -8.66
N PHE A 83 -23.57 -12.47 -9.21
CA PHE A 83 -22.61 -13.51 -8.83
C PHE A 83 -21.41 -12.86 -8.14
N HIS A 84 -21.24 -13.13 -6.86
CA HIS A 84 -20.20 -12.52 -6.05
C HIS A 84 -19.22 -13.60 -5.54
N VAL A 85 -17.94 -13.47 -5.90
CA VAL A 85 -16.86 -14.28 -5.35
C VAL A 85 -16.00 -13.37 -4.47
N ASP A 86 -15.87 -13.75 -3.21
CA ASP A 86 -14.95 -13.12 -2.26
C ASP A 86 -13.87 -14.14 -1.87
N PHE A 87 -12.61 -13.83 -2.21
CA PHE A 87 -11.46 -14.67 -1.86
C PHE A 87 -10.86 -14.34 -0.50
N ASN A 88 -11.32 -13.30 0.20
CA ASN A 88 -10.73 -12.84 1.46
C ASN A 88 -10.76 -13.91 2.57
N GLY A 89 -11.82 -14.70 2.65
CA GLY A 89 -12.00 -15.71 3.71
C GLY A 89 -11.24 -17.03 3.48
N GLY A 90 -10.49 -17.21 2.39
CA GLY A 90 -9.75 -18.43 2.07
C GLY A 90 -8.31 -18.44 2.60
N ASN A 91 -7.77 -19.63 2.88
CA ASN A 91 -6.34 -19.86 3.10
C ASN A 91 -5.79 -20.69 1.95
N PHE A 92 -5.27 -20.03 0.94
CA PHE A 92 -4.85 -20.67 -0.31
C PHE A 92 -3.44 -21.26 -0.28
N THR A 93 -2.80 -21.32 0.88
CA THR A 93 -1.50 -21.99 1.06
C THR A 93 -1.60 -23.51 1.00
N ASN A 94 -2.82 -24.07 1.10
CA ASN A 94 -3.06 -25.50 0.99
C ASN A 94 -3.54 -25.88 -0.42
N ALA A 95 -3.03 -27.00 -0.94
CA ALA A 95 -3.47 -27.54 -2.22
C ALA A 95 -4.97 -27.90 -2.20
N GLY A 96 -5.72 -27.47 -3.22
CA GLY A 96 -7.15 -27.76 -3.36
C GLY A 96 -8.10 -26.74 -2.72
N GLU A 97 -7.64 -25.83 -1.90
CA GLU A 97 -8.48 -24.80 -1.25
C GLU A 97 -9.14 -23.86 -2.27
N LEU A 98 -8.40 -23.44 -3.30
CA LEU A 98 -8.92 -22.60 -4.37
C LEU A 98 -10.04 -23.32 -5.14
N GLU A 99 -9.80 -24.57 -5.50
CA GLU A 99 -10.75 -25.41 -6.20
C GLU A 99 -12.01 -25.66 -5.38
N GLN A 100 -11.87 -25.89 -4.07
CA GLN A 100 -13.00 -26.03 -3.15
C GLN A 100 -13.82 -24.74 -3.07
N LYS A 101 -13.17 -23.57 -2.97
CA LYS A 101 -13.84 -22.27 -2.95
C LYS A 101 -14.65 -22.03 -4.22
N LEU A 102 -14.07 -22.28 -5.39
CA LEU A 102 -14.77 -22.14 -6.67
C LEU A 102 -15.93 -23.16 -6.80
N ASN A 103 -15.70 -24.41 -6.42
CA ASN A 103 -16.75 -25.42 -6.41
C ASN A 103 -17.92 -25.04 -5.51
N PHE A 104 -17.64 -24.52 -4.32
CA PHE A 104 -18.66 -24.04 -3.41
C PHE A 104 -19.52 -22.95 -4.07
N CYS A 105 -18.91 -21.89 -4.61
CA CYS A 105 -19.65 -20.81 -5.27
C CYS A 105 -20.47 -21.31 -6.46
N LEU A 106 -19.87 -22.12 -7.33
CA LEU A 106 -20.56 -22.65 -8.50
C LEU A 106 -21.75 -23.55 -8.11
N SER A 107 -21.58 -24.41 -7.11
CA SER A 107 -22.64 -25.31 -6.65
C SER A 107 -23.82 -24.55 -6.03
N GLU A 108 -23.56 -23.49 -5.27
CA GLU A 108 -24.60 -22.59 -4.74
C GLU A 108 -25.39 -21.93 -5.87
N TRP A 109 -24.72 -21.48 -6.95
CA TRP A 109 -25.39 -20.84 -8.07
C TRP A 109 -26.10 -21.86 -8.98
N GLU A 110 -25.55 -23.04 -9.16
CA GLU A 110 -26.23 -24.16 -9.84
C GLU A 110 -27.54 -24.47 -9.13
N HIS A 111 -27.50 -24.56 -7.78
CA HIS A 111 -28.68 -24.81 -6.98
C HIS A 111 -29.72 -23.65 -7.09
N LEU A 112 -29.26 -22.39 -7.02
CA LEU A 112 -30.10 -21.20 -7.13
C LEU A 112 -30.89 -21.15 -8.46
N TYR A 113 -30.28 -21.67 -9.54
CA TYR A 113 -30.87 -21.66 -10.87
C TYR A 113 -31.37 -23.05 -11.35
N ASP A 114 -31.54 -24.02 -10.43
CA ASP A 114 -32.01 -25.39 -10.72
C ASP A 114 -31.21 -26.08 -11.83
N ILE A 115 -29.90 -25.89 -11.82
CA ILE A 115 -28.94 -26.53 -12.74
C ILE A 115 -28.40 -27.80 -12.07
N PRO A 116 -28.37 -28.97 -12.73
CA PRO A 116 -27.72 -30.15 -12.18
C PRO A 116 -26.24 -29.90 -11.89
N VAL A 117 -25.78 -30.24 -10.69
CA VAL A 117 -24.38 -30.10 -10.30
C VAL A 117 -23.51 -31.09 -11.07
N ARG A 118 -22.60 -30.57 -11.91
CA ARG A 118 -21.71 -31.38 -12.76
C ARG A 118 -20.24 -31.22 -12.41
N GLN A 119 -19.95 -31.19 -11.12
CA GLN A 119 -18.61 -30.92 -10.61
C GLN A 119 -17.50 -31.83 -11.16
N ASN A 120 -17.82 -33.09 -11.46
CA ASN A 120 -16.87 -34.07 -11.96
C ASN A 120 -16.89 -34.24 -13.50
N GLU A 121 -17.81 -33.54 -14.18
CA GLU A 121 -18.04 -33.70 -15.63
C GLU A 121 -17.55 -32.46 -16.40
N LEU A 122 -17.65 -31.26 -15.81
CA LEU A 122 -17.32 -30.01 -16.46
C LEU A 122 -16.28 -29.21 -15.64
N GLY A 123 -15.43 -28.47 -16.34
CA GLY A 123 -14.51 -27.52 -15.74
C GLY A 123 -15.21 -26.32 -15.14
N TYR A 124 -14.52 -25.58 -14.25
CA TYR A 124 -15.07 -24.40 -13.57
C TYR A 124 -15.63 -23.36 -14.56
N GLY A 125 -14.92 -23.15 -15.66
CA GLY A 125 -15.33 -22.20 -16.68
C GLY A 125 -16.65 -22.62 -17.36
N ASP A 126 -16.76 -23.87 -17.80
CA ASP A 126 -17.95 -24.37 -18.51
C ASP A 126 -19.19 -24.35 -17.61
N ARG A 127 -19.05 -24.73 -16.34
CA ARG A 127 -20.11 -24.62 -15.32
C ARG A 127 -20.56 -23.18 -15.16
N PHE A 128 -19.63 -22.24 -15.09
CA PHE A 128 -19.97 -20.83 -14.94
C PHE A 128 -20.67 -20.25 -16.16
N VAL A 129 -20.25 -20.63 -17.39
CA VAL A 129 -20.97 -20.24 -18.63
C VAL A 129 -22.40 -20.75 -18.60
N GLU A 130 -22.62 -22.03 -18.21
CA GLU A 130 -23.97 -22.60 -18.10
C GLU A 130 -24.82 -21.84 -17.08
N ILE A 131 -24.26 -21.46 -15.93
CA ILE A 131 -24.92 -20.66 -14.89
C ILE A 131 -25.32 -19.29 -15.45
N LEU A 132 -24.39 -18.56 -16.08
CA LEU A 132 -24.65 -17.22 -16.64
C LEU A 132 -25.75 -17.26 -17.71
N ARG A 133 -25.69 -18.25 -18.61
CA ARG A 133 -26.70 -18.46 -19.66
C ARG A 133 -28.08 -18.76 -19.07
N THR A 134 -28.14 -19.65 -18.08
CA THR A 134 -29.40 -20.06 -17.45
C THR A 134 -30.00 -18.92 -16.63
N ALA A 135 -29.19 -18.17 -15.88
CA ALA A 135 -29.64 -17.00 -15.14
C ALA A 135 -30.22 -15.93 -16.08
N HIS A 136 -29.52 -15.64 -17.19
CA HIS A 136 -30.01 -14.70 -18.21
C HIS A 136 -31.34 -15.18 -18.83
N ALA A 137 -31.45 -16.46 -19.18
CA ALA A 137 -32.67 -17.01 -19.75
C ALA A 137 -33.87 -16.97 -18.77
N LYS A 138 -33.64 -17.29 -17.48
CA LYS A 138 -34.69 -17.29 -16.44
C LYS A 138 -35.14 -15.88 -16.03
N THR A 139 -34.23 -14.91 -15.95
CA THR A 139 -34.51 -13.56 -15.45
C THR A 139 -34.81 -12.55 -16.54
N GLY A 140 -34.46 -12.83 -17.80
CA GLY A 140 -34.47 -11.87 -18.90
C GLY A 140 -33.45 -10.74 -18.76
N ARG A 141 -32.55 -10.84 -17.78
CA ARG A 141 -31.50 -9.83 -17.48
C ARG A 141 -30.11 -10.45 -17.55
N ARG A 142 -29.17 -9.74 -18.15
CA ARG A 142 -27.76 -10.13 -18.18
C ARG A 142 -27.16 -10.13 -16.77
N ALA A 143 -26.19 -10.97 -16.53
CA ALA A 143 -25.58 -11.19 -15.23
C ALA A 143 -24.60 -10.10 -14.84
N VAL A 144 -24.51 -9.86 -13.55
CA VAL A 144 -23.47 -9.04 -12.90
C VAL A 144 -22.50 -9.96 -12.15
N VAL A 145 -21.20 -9.78 -12.37
CA VAL A 145 -20.16 -10.58 -11.69
C VAL A 145 -19.24 -9.66 -10.90
N LEU A 146 -19.12 -9.92 -9.61
CA LEU A 146 -18.30 -9.15 -8.69
C LEU A 146 -17.26 -10.09 -8.06
N ILE A 147 -15.97 -9.78 -8.23
CA ILE A 147 -14.87 -10.60 -7.71
C ILE A 147 -14.01 -9.73 -6.82
N ASP A 148 -14.03 -10.01 -5.52
CA ASP A 148 -13.23 -9.30 -4.54
C ASP A 148 -11.96 -10.08 -4.18
N GLU A 149 -10.83 -9.36 -4.08
CA GLU A 149 -9.49 -9.87 -3.81
C GLU A 149 -9.07 -11.02 -4.77
N TYR A 150 -9.25 -10.79 -6.08
CA TYR A 150 -8.98 -11.76 -7.15
C TYR A 150 -7.56 -12.33 -7.14
N ASP A 151 -6.62 -11.57 -6.61
CA ASP A 151 -5.19 -11.86 -6.57
C ASP A 151 -4.74 -12.61 -5.31
N LYS A 152 -5.59 -12.67 -4.28
CA LYS A 152 -5.27 -13.30 -3.00
C LYS A 152 -4.83 -14.78 -3.14
N PRO A 153 -5.45 -15.64 -3.96
CA PRO A 153 -4.98 -17.01 -4.11
C PRO A 153 -3.54 -17.14 -4.61
N ILE A 154 -3.08 -16.18 -5.40
CA ILE A 154 -1.69 -16.14 -5.89
C ILE A 154 -0.77 -15.51 -4.86
N LEU A 155 -1.20 -14.40 -4.23
CA LEU A 155 -0.40 -13.69 -3.23
C LEU A 155 -0.08 -14.55 -2.00
N ASP A 156 -1.02 -15.39 -1.56
CA ASP A 156 -0.83 -16.27 -0.40
C ASP A 156 0.33 -17.26 -0.61
N VAL A 157 0.54 -17.72 -1.85
CA VAL A 157 1.58 -18.71 -2.20
C VAL A 157 2.81 -18.11 -2.88
N LEU A 158 2.79 -16.81 -3.16
CA LEU A 158 3.89 -16.11 -3.79
C LEU A 158 5.19 -16.33 -2.99
N ASP A 159 6.26 -16.77 -3.70
CA ASP A 159 7.56 -17.06 -3.11
C ASP A 159 7.55 -18.18 -2.01
N MET A 160 6.50 -19.01 -2.00
CA MET A 160 6.44 -20.19 -1.12
C MET A 160 6.58 -21.50 -1.92
N SER A 161 5.81 -21.63 -3.00
CA SER A 161 5.75 -22.83 -3.83
C SER A 161 5.40 -22.45 -5.27
N ARG A 162 6.38 -22.52 -6.15
CA ARG A 162 6.19 -22.22 -7.57
C ARG A 162 5.14 -23.15 -8.22
N GLU A 163 5.13 -24.41 -7.81
CA GLU A 163 4.15 -25.39 -8.30
C GLU A 163 2.71 -25.00 -7.94
N LEU A 164 2.49 -24.59 -6.68
CA LEU A 164 1.17 -24.20 -6.21
C LEU A 164 0.75 -22.84 -6.83
N GLU A 165 1.69 -21.92 -7.00
CA GLU A 165 1.46 -20.66 -7.68
C GLU A 165 1.02 -20.87 -9.12
N ASP A 166 1.73 -21.70 -9.90
CA ASP A 166 1.39 -22.04 -11.28
C ASP A 166 0.03 -22.75 -11.36
N ARG A 167 -0.27 -23.63 -10.41
CA ARG A 167 -1.58 -24.29 -10.30
C ARG A 167 -2.70 -23.28 -10.08
N HIS A 168 -2.56 -22.36 -9.12
CA HIS A 168 -3.55 -21.32 -8.85
C HIS A 168 -3.75 -20.40 -10.06
N ARG A 169 -2.67 -20.00 -10.73
CA ARG A 169 -2.75 -19.21 -11.97
C ARG A 169 -3.55 -19.93 -13.05
N ASN A 170 -3.31 -21.22 -13.26
CA ASN A 170 -4.01 -22.00 -14.27
C ASN A 170 -5.50 -22.15 -13.94
N VAL A 171 -5.84 -22.41 -12.68
CA VAL A 171 -7.24 -22.51 -12.22
C VAL A 171 -7.98 -21.18 -12.41
N LEU A 172 -7.40 -20.07 -11.97
CA LEU A 172 -7.99 -18.73 -12.13
C LEU A 172 -8.09 -18.33 -13.61
N LYS A 173 -7.07 -18.61 -14.41
CA LYS A 173 -7.10 -18.37 -15.85
C LYS A 173 -8.26 -19.13 -16.53
N ALA A 174 -8.46 -20.39 -16.20
CA ALA A 174 -9.57 -21.19 -16.73
C ALA A 174 -10.93 -20.60 -16.27
N PHE A 175 -11.04 -20.17 -15.01
CA PHE A 175 -12.26 -19.57 -14.49
C PHE A 175 -12.56 -18.21 -15.14
N TYR A 176 -11.59 -17.32 -15.30
CA TYR A 176 -11.80 -15.98 -15.88
C TYR A 176 -11.93 -15.97 -17.41
N SER A 177 -11.45 -17.01 -18.10
CA SER A 177 -11.60 -17.12 -19.55
C SER A 177 -13.04 -17.11 -20.04
N VAL A 178 -13.97 -17.43 -19.15
CA VAL A 178 -15.43 -17.37 -19.35
C VAL A 178 -15.90 -16.00 -19.83
N PHE A 179 -15.34 -14.92 -19.33
CA PHE A 179 -15.81 -13.56 -19.65
C PHE A 179 -15.67 -13.21 -21.14
N LYS A 180 -14.78 -13.88 -21.87
CA LYS A 180 -14.67 -13.73 -23.33
C LYS A 180 -15.81 -14.42 -24.08
N GLY A 181 -16.20 -15.60 -23.62
CA GLY A 181 -17.23 -16.41 -24.29
C GLY A 181 -18.66 -16.12 -23.86
N ALA A 182 -18.83 -15.51 -22.69
CA ALA A 182 -20.13 -15.21 -22.09
C ALA A 182 -20.57 -13.74 -22.22
N ASP A 183 -19.91 -12.94 -23.06
CA ASP A 183 -20.16 -11.50 -23.22
C ASP A 183 -21.66 -11.16 -23.44
N ALA A 184 -22.35 -11.94 -24.27
CA ALA A 184 -23.79 -11.79 -24.52
C ALA A 184 -24.66 -11.94 -23.25
N HIS A 185 -24.13 -12.53 -22.18
CA HIS A 185 -24.83 -12.79 -20.93
C HIS A 185 -24.37 -11.90 -19.76
N LEU A 186 -23.40 -11.00 -20.00
CA LEU A 186 -22.82 -10.14 -18.99
C LEU A 186 -23.33 -8.70 -19.12
N GLN A 187 -23.76 -8.10 -18.01
CA GLN A 187 -24.10 -6.70 -17.86
C GLN A 187 -22.93 -5.89 -17.35
N PHE A 188 -22.26 -6.41 -16.34
CA PHE A 188 -21.20 -5.72 -15.64
C PHE A 188 -20.28 -6.74 -14.94
N VAL A 189 -18.99 -6.51 -15.00
CA VAL A 189 -17.99 -7.31 -14.26
C VAL A 189 -17.03 -6.36 -13.57
N LEU A 190 -16.79 -6.56 -12.28
CA LEU A 190 -15.73 -5.86 -11.55
C LEU A 190 -14.84 -6.87 -10.84
N LEU A 191 -13.54 -6.76 -11.11
CA LEU A 191 -12.50 -7.45 -10.35
C LEU A 191 -11.76 -6.42 -9.48
N THR A 192 -11.67 -6.70 -8.18
CA THR A 192 -10.87 -5.88 -7.26
C THR A 192 -9.73 -6.69 -6.67
N GLY A 193 -8.62 -6.02 -6.39
CA GLY A 193 -7.44 -6.62 -5.77
C GLY A 193 -6.45 -5.59 -5.25
N VAL A 194 -5.34 -6.06 -4.74
CA VAL A 194 -4.19 -5.23 -4.35
C VAL A 194 -3.25 -5.07 -5.54
N THR A 195 -2.93 -6.18 -6.22
CA THR A 195 -1.93 -6.23 -7.27
C THR A 195 -2.57 -6.40 -8.64
N LYS A 196 -1.90 -5.86 -9.66
CA LYS A 196 -2.20 -6.14 -11.06
C LYS A 196 -1.16 -7.12 -11.57
N PHE A 197 -1.51 -8.40 -11.58
CA PHE A 197 -0.67 -9.37 -12.27
C PHE A 197 -0.67 -9.09 -13.76
N SER A 198 0.52 -9.07 -14.38
CA SER A 198 0.62 -8.77 -15.80
C SER A 198 -0.27 -9.71 -16.63
N GLN A 199 -0.86 -9.15 -17.66
CA GLN A 199 -1.90 -9.74 -18.50
C GLN A 199 -1.56 -11.13 -19.07
N VAL A 200 -0.29 -11.48 -19.09
CA VAL A 200 0.18 -12.76 -19.67
C VAL A 200 -0.19 -13.96 -18.80
N SER A 201 -0.43 -13.78 -17.49
CA SER A 201 -0.60 -14.92 -16.59
C SER A 201 -2.04 -15.30 -16.28
N VAL A 202 -2.90 -14.34 -15.95
CA VAL A 202 -4.29 -14.61 -15.50
C VAL A 202 -5.32 -14.11 -16.50
N PHE A 203 -5.08 -12.95 -17.12
CA PHE A 203 -6.02 -12.30 -18.03
C PHE A 203 -5.81 -12.59 -19.51
N SER A 204 -4.80 -13.38 -19.90
CA SER A 204 -4.53 -13.70 -21.30
C SER A 204 -5.67 -14.47 -22.01
N GLY A 205 -6.60 -14.99 -21.23
CA GLY A 205 -7.75 -15.75 -21.73
C GLY A 205 -9.02 -14.94 -21.98
N PHE A 206 -9.09 -13.65 -21.59
CA PHE A 206 -10.29 -12.85 -21.82
C PHE A 206 -9.99 -11.44 -22.36
N ASN A 207 -11.00 -10.75 -22.86
CA ASN A 207 -10.87 -9.36 -23.29
C ASN A 207 -10.38 -8.54 -22.10
N GLN A 208 -9.34 -7.73 -22.33
CA GLN A 208 -8.73 -6.93 -21.26
C GLN A 208 -9.78 -6.13 -20.51
N PRO A 209 -9.89 -6.28 -19.19
CA PRO A 209 -10.76 -5.40 -18.42
C PRO A 209 -10.27 -3.96 -18.55
N LYS A 210 -11.20 -3.02 -18.58
CA LYS A 210 -10.87 -1.60 -18.47
C LYS A 210 -10.29 -1.34 -17.08
N ASP A 211 -8.99 -1.10 -17.04
CA ASP A 211 -8.31 -0.76 -15.80
C ASP A 211 -8.65 0.68 -15.38
N ILE A 212 -9.37 0.81 -14.27
CA ILE A 212 -9.76 2.11 -13.70
C ILE A 212 -8.88 2.53 -12.53
N SER A 213 -7.81 1.79 -12.24
CA SER A 213 -6.95 2.05 -11.09
C SER A 213 -6.26 3.41 -11.16
N MET A 214 -5.90 3.87 -12.38
CA MET A 214 -5.31 5.19 -12.62
C MET A 214 -6.21 6.11 -13.46
N ASP A 215 -7.48 5.75 -13.66
CA ASP A 215 -8.43 6.63 -14.34
C ASP A 215 -8.82 7.80 -13.42
N ALA A 216 -8.56 9.02 -13.90
CA ALA A 216 -8.79 10.23 -13.14
C ALA A 216 -10.26 10.47 -12.75
N ARG A 217 -11.22 9.80 -13.41
CA ARG A 217 -12.65 9.85 -13.06
C ARG A 217 -12.96 9.06 -11.78
N TYR A 218 -12.15 8.04 -11.48
CA TYR A 218 -12.35 7.10 -10.38
C TYR A 218 -11.22 7.13 -9.35
N GLU A 219 -10.35 8.17 -9.37
CA GLU A 219 -9.22 8.25 -8.45
C GLU A 219 -9.65 8.35 -6.98
N THR A 220 -10.81 8.94 -6.71
CA THR A 220 -11.39 9.12 -5.37
C THR A 220 -12.49 8.13 -5.03
N LEU A 221 -12.77 7.13 -5.90
CA LEU A 221 -13.80 6.11 -5.68
C LEU A 221 -13.57 5.30 -4.39
N CYS A 222 -12.32 5.13 -4.01
CA CYS A 222 -11.90 4.57 -2.73
C CYS A 222 -11.00 5.58 -2.01
N GLY A 223 -11.12 5.66 -0.69
CA GLY A 223 -10.43 6.67 0.12
C GLY A 223 -11.37 7.81 0.52
N ILE A 224 -10.86 8.75 1.31
CA ILE A 224 -11.60 9.94 1.77
C ILE A 224 -10.81 11.17 1.32
N THR A 225 -11.44 12.09 0.59
CA THR A 225 -10.80 13.35 0.16
C THR A 225 -10.80 14.37 1.29
N GLN A 226 -10.04 15.47 1.12
CA GLN A 226 -10.06 16.57 2.09
C GLN A 226 -11.47 17.20 2.20
N ASP A 227 -12.17 17.41 1.09
CA ASP A 227 -13.51 18.00 1.09
C ASP A 227 -14.52 17.09 1.82
N GLU A 228 -14.42 15.78 1.63
CA GLU A 228 -15.23 14.81 2.36
C GLU A 228 -14.88 14.75 3.85
N LEU A 229 -13.59 14.86 4.19
CA LEU A 229 -13.16 14.99 5.58
C LEU A 229 -13.85 16.19 6.25
N GLU A 230 -13.84 17.35 5.61
CA GLU A 230 -14.49 18.56 6.15
C GLU A 230 -16.00 18.39 6.22
N HIS A 231 -16.61 17.78 5.22
CA HIS A 231 -18.06 17.60 5.18
C HIS A 231 -18.58 16.64 6.26
N TYR A 232 -17.95 15.48 6.40
CA TYR A 232 -18.46 14.42 7.28
C TYR A 232 -17.89 14.48 8.71
N PHE A 233 -16.67 15.03 8.92
CA PHE A 233 -15.91 14.79 10.14
C PHE A 233 -15.42 16.08 10.85
N SER A 234 -15.91 17.27 10.48
CA SER A 234 -15.50 18.54 11.12
C SER A 234 -15.71 18.55 12.65
N SER A 235 -16.86 18.02 13.14
CA SER A 235 -17.10 17.91 14.59
C SER A 235 -16.17 16.90 15.27
N PRO A 236 -16.00 15.65 14.78
CA PRO A 236 -15.03 14.71 15.32
C PRO A 236 -13.59 15.23 15.34
N ILE A 237 -13.18 16.01 14.34
CA ILE A 237 -11.85 16.64 14.31
C ILE A 237 -11.71 17.65 15.45
N SER A 238 -12.78 18.41 15.75
CA SER A 238 -12.76 19.35 16.86
C SER A 238 -12.68 18.62 18.21
N ASP A 239 -13.37 17.50 18.37
CA ASP A 239 -13.29 16.68 19.58
C ASP A 239 -11.85 16.12 19.77
N LEU A 240 -11.23 15.63 18.69
CA LEU A 240 -9.85 15.15 18.69
C LEU A 240 -8.86 16.29 18.99
N ALA A 241 -9.10 17.51 18.48
CA ALA A 241 -8.27 18.68 18.76
C ALA A 241 -8.26 19.07 20.25
N VAL A 242 -9.42 18.94 20.91
CA VAL A 242 -9.54 19.16 22.37
C VAL A 242 -8.68 18.16 23.14
N GLU A 243 -8.72 16.87 22.77
CA GLU A 243 -7.90 15.84 23.42
C GLU A 243 -6.39 16.14 23.31
N TYR A 244 -5.96 16.65 22.16
CA TYR A 244 -4.56 17.00 21.91
C TYR A 244 -4.19 18.44 22.33
N GLN A 245 -5.10 19.19 22.95
CA GLN A 245 -4.90 20.57 23.39
C GLN A 245 -4.36 21.48 22.27
N CYS A 246 -4.87 21.30 21.05
CA CYS A 246 -4.49 22.05 19.86
C CYS A 246 -5.73 22.62 19.14
N THR A 247 -5.50 23.49 18.18
CA THR A 247 -6.59 24.02 17.35
C THR A 247 -7.09 22.97 16.35
N PRO A 248 -8.36 23.05 15.89
CA PRO A 248 -8.86 22.16 14.84
C PRO A 248 -8.01 22.21 13.56
N ASP A 249 -7.41 23.35 13.21
CA ASP A 249 -6.56 23.49 12.02
C ASP A 249 -5.22 22.78 12.20
N GLU A 250 -4.60 22.86 13.37
CA GLU A 250 -3.40 22.07 13.70
C GLU A 250 -3.71 20.56 13.67
N MET A 251 -4.89 20.16 14.16
CA MET A 251 -5.32 18.76 14.09
C MET A 251 -5.53 18.30 12.65
N ARG A 252 -6.14 19.11 11.78
CA ARG A 252 -6.26 18.82 10.33
C ARG A 252 -4.90 18.61 9.69
N GLN A 253 -3.94 19.49 9.96
CA GLN A 253 -2.58 19.35 9.44
C GLN A 253 -1.90 18.08 9.94
N ARG A 254 -2.11 17.71 11.22
CA ARG A 254 -1.59 16.48 11.80
C ARG A 254 -2.20 15.24 11.15
N LEU A 255 -3.53 15.19 10.99
CA LEU A 255 -4.22 14.09 10.31
C LEU A 255 -3.78 13.97 8.84
N ARG A 256 -3.63 15.13 8.16
CA ARG A 256 -3.15 15.17 6.77
C ARG A 256 -1.75 14.58 6.65
N ARG A 257 -0.83 14.98 7.50
CA ARG A 257 0.55 14.48 7.51
C ARG A 257 0.61 12.99 7.82
N GLN A 258 -0.27 12.51 8.71
CA GLN A 258 -0.26 11.12 9.19
C GLN A 258 -0.98 10.14 8.24
N TYR A 259 -2.09 10.54 7.59
CA TYR A 259 -2.98 9.59 6.90
C TYR A 259 -3.34 9.94 5.46
N ASP A 260 -3.10 11.18 5.00
CA ASP A 260 -3.37 11.62 3.63
C ASP A 260 -2.18 11.30 2.68
N GLY A 261 -2.29 11.76 1.46
CA GLY A 261 -1.19 11.82 0.50
C GLY A 261 -1.12 10.65 -0.46
N TYR A 262 -2.11 9.76 -0.49
CA TYR A 262 -2.25 8.80 -1.56
C TYR A 262 -2.83 9.47 -2.81
N HIS A 263 -2.17 9.26 -3.95
CA HIS A 263 -2.62 9.72 -5.25
C HIS A 263 -2.66 8.56 -6.23
N PHE A 264 -3.76 8.43 -6.95
CA PHE A 264 -4.00 7.31 -7.85
C PHE A 264 -4.05 7.71 -9.33
N SER A 265 -3.95 8.98 -9.67
CA SER A 265 -3.93 9.46 -11.05
C SER A 265 -3.02 10.66 -11.25
N LYS A 266 -2.90 11.09 -12.51
CA LYS A 266 -2.17 12.31 -12.91
C LYS A 266 -2.80 13.61 -12.38
N ARG A 267 -4.06 13.59 -11.91
CA ARG A 267 -4.72 14.75 -11.29
C ARG A 267 -4.18 15.07 -9.91
N MET A 268 -3.59 14.09 -9.25
CA MET A 268 -3.00 14.26 -7.92
C MET A 268 -4.01 14.66 -6.84
N THR A 269 -5.28 14.21 -6.95
CA THR A 269 -6.24 14.38 -5.86
C THR A 269 -5.84 13.47 -4.71
N GLY A 270 -5.50 14.07 -3.56
CA GLY A 270 -5.10 13.34 -2.36
C GLY A 270 -6.28 12.66 -1.69
N VAL A 271 -6.05 11.45 -1.19
CA VAL A 271 -7.03 10.74 -0.37
C VAL A 271 -6.38 10.18 0.89
N TYR A 272 -7.11 10.29 1.99
CA TYR A 272 -6.80 9.67 3.27
C TYR A 272 -7.05 8.16 3.21
N ASN A 273 -6.24 7.40 3.94
CA ASN A 273 -6.58 6.01 4.24
C ASN A 273 -7.81 5.96 5.15
N PRO A 274 -8.95 5.39 4.71
CA PRO A 274 -10.18 5.41 5.51
C PRO A 274 -10.05 4.66 6.83
N PHE A 275 -9.31 3.55 6.84
CA PHE A 275 -9.16 2.73 8.04
C PHE A 275 -8.41 3.48 9.14
N SER A 276 -7.27 4.11 8.83
CA SER A 276 -6.50 4.87 9.82
C SER A 276 -7.25 6.10 10.29
N LEU A 277 -7.84 6.86 9.37
CA LEU A 277 -8.60 8.05 9.71
C LEU A 277 -9.78 7.75 10.64
N LEU A 278 -10.61 6.76 10.30
CA LEU A 278 -11.79 6.42 11.09
C LEU A 278 -11.41 5.86 12.47
N ASN A 279 -10.33 5.07 12.57
CA ASN A 279 -9.82 4.62 13.87
C ASN A 279 -9.33 5.80 14.73
N ALA A 280 -8.62 6.76 14.13
CA ALA A 280 -8.14 7.93 14.87
C ALA A 280 -9.29 8.77 15.43
N LEU A 281 -10.36 8.96 14.65
CA LEU A 281 -11.54 9.70 15.09
C LEU A 281 -12.36 8.95 16.14
N ASP A 282 -12.43 7.62 16.05
CA ASP A 282 -13.17 6.77 17.00
C ASP A 282 -12.45 6.66 18.36
N SER A 283 -11.13 6.44 18.32
CA SER A 283 -10.33 6.28 19.53
C SER A 283 -9.84 7.60 20.14
N LEU A 284 -10.10 8.74 19.48
CA LEU A 284 -9.54 10.05 19.82
C LEU A 284 -8.00 10.03 19.95
N SER A 285 -7.33 9.23 19.11
CA SER A 285 -5.88 9.06 19.12
C SER A 285 -5.31 9.00 17.70
N VAL A 286 -4.21 9.72 17.47
CA VAL A 286 -3.47 9.67 16.20
C VAL A 286 -2.33 8.67 16.34
N ASP A 287 -2.49 7.49 15.71
CA ASP A 287 -1.61 6.34 15.87
C ASP A 287 -1.38 5.60 14.53
N ASP A 288 -0.53 4.58 14.50
CA ASP A 288 -0.17 3.82 13.28
C ASP A 288 -1.15 2.63 13.05
N TYR A 289 -2.39 2.90 12.66
CA TYR A 289 -3.46 1.88 12.57
C TYR A 289 -3.35 0.96 11.36
N TRP A 290 -3.06 1.51 10.17
CA TRP A 290 -2.98 0.73 8.95
C TRP A 290 -1.84 -0.29 9.01
N PHE A 291 -0.68 0.16 9.46
CA PHE A 291 0.48 -0.69 9.59
C PHE A 291 0.26 -1.81 10.62
N ARG A 292 -0.34 -1.51 11.78
CA ARG A 292 -0.70 -2.50 12.80
C ARG A 292 -1.76 -3.51 12.34
N SER A 293 -2.56 -3.19 11.33
CA SER A 293 -3.56 -4.12 10.77
C SER A 293 -2.97 -5.34 10.06
N GLY A 294 -1.66 -5.39 9.93
CA GLY A 294 -0.86 -6.49 9.40
C GLY A 294 -0.14 -6.15 8.10
N THR A 295 1.17 -6.37 8.12
CA THR A 295 1.99 -6.34 6.92
C THR A 295 1.74 -7.59 6.09
N PRO A 296 1.56 -7.50 4.77
CA PRO A 296 1.41 -8.67 3.93
C PRO A 296 2.64 -9.59 4.00
N THR A 297 2.44 -10.85 4.34
CA THR A 297 3.53 -11.82 4.50
C THR A 297 4.34 -11.99 3.22
N TYR A 298 3.68 -11.92 2.05
CA TYR A 298 4.36 -11.98 0.76
C TYR A 298 5.34 -10.82 0.56
N LEU A 299 5.01 -9.62 1.04
CA LEU A 299 5.90 -8.45 0.90
C LEU A 299 7.15 -8.59 1.76
N ILE A 300 7.01 -9.12 2.98
CA ILE A 300 8.16 -9.40 3.85
C ILE A 300 9.10 -10.40 3.17
N ARG A 301 8.54 -11.49 2.60
CA ARG A 301 9.32 -12.48 1.87
C ARG A 301 10.02 -11.86 0.65
N LEU A 302 9.28 -11.10 -0.15
CA LEU A 302 9.79 -10.43 -1.33
C LEU A 302 10.97 -9.51 -0.98
N LEU A 303 10.83 -8.68 0.03
CA LEU A 303 11.88 -7.75 0.47
C LEU A 303 13.11 -8.47 1.04
N ALA A 304 12.93 -9.64 1.65
CA ALA A 304 14.06 -10.44 2.16
C ALA A 304 14.95 -10.99 1.03
N HIS A 305 14.40 -11.27 -0.16
CA HIS A 305 15.15 -11.71 -1.33
C HIS A 305 15.82 -10.56 -2.09
N PHE A 306 15.20 -9.38 -2.08
CA PHE A 306 15.70 -8.21 -2.76
C PHE A 306 16.52 -7.34 -1.81
N ASN A 307 17.83 -7.40 -1.91
CA ASN A 307 18.77 -6.49 -1.21
C ASN A 307 18.75 -5.08 -1.83
N GLU A 308 17.58 -4.58 -2.24
CA GLU A 308 17.51 -3.24 -2.84
C GLU A 308 17.55 -2.14 -1.78
N ASN A 309 18.40 -1.15 -2.05
CA ASN A 309 18.47 0.05 -1.24
C ASN A 309 17.19 0.87 -1.43
N MET A 310 16.41 1.08 -0.38
CA MET A 310 15.16 1.85 -0.43
C MET A 310 15.35 3.29 -0.92
N ASN A 311 16.55 3.88 -0.78
CA ASN A 311 16.89 5.17 -1.39
C ASN A 311 16.85 5.11 -2.92
N GLU A 312 17.03 3.92 -3.48
CA GLU A 312 16.96 3.75 -4.92
C GLU A 312 15.53 3.62 -5.42
N LEU A 313 14.56 3.40 -4.53
CA LEU A 313 13.15 3.23 -4.86
C LEU A 313 12.29 4.48 -4.61
N THR A 314 12.69 5.36 -3.66
CA THR A 314 11.92 6.55 -3.26
C THR A 314 12.51 7.83 -3.83
N GLY A 315 11.67 8.84 -4.05
CA GLY A 315 12.10 10.15 -4.53
C GLY A 315 12.62 10.16 -5.98
N LYS A 316 12.26 9.15 -6.79
CA LYS A 316 12.69 9.01 -8.19
C LYS A 316 11.51 8.96 -9.15
N TYR A 317 11.78 9.37 -10.40
CA TYR A 317 10.82 9.28 -11.48
C TYR A 317 10.93 7.95 -12.21
N TYR A 318 9.78 7.31 -12.43
CA TYR A 318 9.62 6.02 -13.11
C TYR A 318 8.64 6.12 -14.27
N ALA A 319 8.87 5.35 -15.31
CA ALA A 319 7.86 5.12 -16.34
C ALA A 319 6.73 4.24 -15.74
N MET A 320 5.52 4.38 -16.29
CA MET A 320 4.34 3.69 -15.76
C MET A 320 4.51 2.17 -15.73
N GLU A 321 5.13 1.62 -16.76
CA GLU A 321 5.36 0.18 -16.93
C GLU A 321 6.30 -0.41 -15.87
N GLU A 322 7.12 0.42 -15.21
CA GLU A 322 8.09 -0.03 -14.20
C GLU A 322 7.43 -0.32 -12.85
N PHE A 323 6.24 0.24 -12.56
CA PHE A 323 5.61 0.11 -11.24
C PHE A 323 4.14 -0.37 -11.25
N ILE A 324 3.50 -0.44 -12.43
CA ILE A 324 2.10 -0.91 -12.53
C ILE A 324 2.00 -2.41 -12.76
N ASP A 325 2.87 -2.97 -13.62
CA ASP A 325 2.76 -4.36 -14.02
C ASP A 325 3.70 -5.24 -13.20
N TYR A 326 3.16 -6.07 -12.31
CA TYR A 326 3.93 -7.10 -11.64
C TYR A 326 4.09 -8.33 -12.53
N LYS A 327 5.33 -8.64 -12.87
CA LYS A 327 5.71 -9.89 -13.54
C LYS A 327 6.41 -10.78 -12.51
N ALA A 328 5.92 -11.97 -12.27
CA ALA A 328 6.50 -12.90 -11.29
C ALA A 328 7.97 -13.29 -11.57
N ASP A 329 8.44 -13.10 -12.79
CA ASP A 329 9.81 -13.41 -13.21
C ASP A 329 10.75 -12.18 -13.13
N VAL A 330 10.28 -11.05 -12.62
CA VAL A 330 11.07 -9.81 -12.54
C VAL A 330 11.63 -9.62 -11.14
N GLU A 331 12.94 -9.50 -11.06
CA GLU A 331 13.74 -9.32 -9.84
C GLU A 331 13.54 -7.96 -9.13
N ARG A 332 12.46 -7.21 -9.40
CA ARG A 332 12.24 -5.88 -8.84
C ARG A 332 10.98 -5.81 -7.99
N PRO A 333 11.09 -5.43 -6.70
CA PRO A 333 9.96 -5.34 -5.78
C PRO A 333 9.09 -4.09 -5.99
N LEU A 334 9.52 -3.10 -6.79
CA LEU A 334 8.87 -1.80 -6.96
C LEU A 334 7.36 -1.88 -7.28
N PRO A 335 6.88 -2.71 -8.25
CA PRO A 335 5.45 -2.81 -8.54
C PRO A 335 4.65 -3.28 -7.33
N MET A 336 5.19 -4.25 -6.59
CA MET A 336 4.52 -4.81 -5.42
C MET A 336 4.46 -3.81 -4.26
N ILE A 337 5.55 -3.07 -4.03
CA ILE A 337 5.63 -2.03 -2.99
C ILE A 337 4.63 -0.90 -3.29
N TYR A 338 4.55 -0.43 -4.56
CA TYR A 338 3.60 0.59 -4.98
C TYR A 338 2.15 0.10 -4.86
N GLN A 339 1.81 -1.04 -5.42
CA GLN A 339 0.45 -1.56 -5.45
C GLN A 339 -0.06 -1.93 -4.05
N SER A 340 0.84 -2.39 -3.18
CA SER A 340 0.51 -2.63 -1.77
C SER A 340 0.27 -1.35 -0.95
N GLY A 341 0.57 -0.17 -1.52
CA GLY A 341 0.31 1.13 -0.91
C GLY A 341 1.42 1.68 -0.02
N TYR A 342 2.63 1.11 -0.11
CA TYR A 342 3.80 1.67 0.61
C TYR A 342 4.43 2.83 -0.16
N LEU A 343 4.26 2.88 -1.47
CA LEU A 343 4.59 4.04 -2.30
C LEU A 343 3.34 4.57 -2.98
N THR A 344 3.37 5.83 -3.34
CA THR A 344 2.33 6.53 -4.10
C THR A 344 2.94 7.50 -5.10
N ILE A 345 2.14 8.00 -6.01
CA ILE A 345 2.54 9.07 -6.93
C ILE A 345 2.61 10.38 -6.14
N LYS A 346 3.75 11.09 -6.21
CA LYS A 346 3.97 12.39 -5.57
C LYS A 346 4.10 13.53 -6.58
N ASP A 347 4.41 13.22 -7.82
CA ASP A 347 4.44 14.18 -8.92
C ASP A 347 4.32 13.45 -10.27
N TYR A 348 3.94 14.18 -11.30
CA TYR A 348 3.88 13.70 -12.68
C TYR A 348 4.62 14.65 -13.62
N ASN A 349 5.68 14.16 -14.25
CA ASN A 349 6.42 14.88 -15.25
C ASN A 349 5.78 14.67 -16.64
N MET A 350 5.03 15.68 -17.09
CA MET A 350 4.32 15.63 -18.37
C MET A 350 5.28 15.52 -19.58
N ARG A 351 6.49 16.11 -19.50
CA ARG A 351 7.45 16.12 -20.61
C ARG A 351 8.02 14.72 -20.89
N HIS A 352 8.27 13.96 -19.84
CA HIS A 352 8.89 12.64 -19.94
C HIS A 352 7.87 11.50 -19.72
N ASN A 353 6.62 11.83 -19.40
CA ASN A 353 5.56 10.86 -19.03
C ASN A 353 6.01 9.92 -17.90
N THR A 354 6.67 10.48 -16.87
CA THR A 354 7.18 9.74 -15.71
C THR A 354 6.54 10.22 -14.42
N PHE A 355 6.50 9.34 -13.43
CA PHE A 355 5.86 9.56 -12.13
C PHE A 355 6.89 9.52 -11.01
N LEU A 356 6.90 10.54 -10.16
CA LEU A 356 7.68 10.54 -8.93
C LEU A 356 7.00 9.63 -7.90
N LEU A 357 7.70 8.62 -7.43
CA LEU A 357 7.20 7.73 -6.39
C LEU A 357 7.89 8.01 -5.05
N ASP A 358 7.09 8.12 -3.99
CA ASP A 358 7.58 8.24 -2.61
C ASP A 358 6.51 7.74 -1.62
N PHE A 359 6.83 7.73 -0.33
CA PHE A 359 5.87 7.37 0.72
C PHE A 359 4.66 8.29 0.72
N PRO A 360 3.44 7.75 0.92
CA PRO A 360 2.23 8.59 0.97
C PRO A 360 2.24 9.55 2.15
N ASN A 361 2.60 9.08 3.35
CA ASN A 361 2.48 9.80 4.60
C ASN A 361 3.42 9.24 5.68
N ASP A 362 3.39 9.86 6.86
CA ASP A 362 4.27 9.53 7.98
C ASP A 362 3.97 8.14 8.57
N GLU A 363 2.68 7.72 8.66
CA GLU A 363 2.31 6.37 9.14
C GLU A 363 2.99 5.28 8.31
N VAL A 364 2.83 5.37 6.99
CA VAL A 364 3.36 4.36 6.06
C VAL A 364 4.87 4.39 6.02
N LYS A 365 5.47 5.59 5.96
CA LYS A 365 6.92 5.76 5.96
C LYS A 365 7.54 5.12 7.19
N LYS A 366 7.06 5.49 8.39
CA LYS A 366 7.56 4.96 9.66
C LYS A 366 7.36 3.45 9.76
N GLY A 367 6.15 2.96 9.45
CA GLY A 367 5.84 1.54 9.52
C GLY A 367 6.70 0.70 8.58
N PHE A 368 6.85 1.14 7.31
CA PHE A 368 7.65 0.43 6.32
C PHE A 368 9.13 0.38 6.69
N LEU A 369 9.70 1.49 7.13
CA LEU A 369 11.09 1.55 7.58
C LEU A 369 11.33 0.69 8.83
N THR A 370 10.37 0.67 9.77
CA THR A 370 10.43 -0.20 10.96
C THR A 370 10.38 -1.69 10.56
N MET A 371 9.56 -2.05 9.59
CA MET A 371 9.49 -3.42 9.07
C MET A 371 10.82 -3.86 8.45
N ILE A 372 11.40 -3.03 7.59
CA ILE A 372 12.69 -3.31 6.96
C ILE A 372 13.79 -3.38 8.03
N ALA A 373 13.83 -2.42 8.94
CA ALA A 373 14.80 -2.43 10.04
C ALA A 373 14.69 -3.72 10.87
N SER A 374 13.47 -4.19 11.16
CA SER A 374 13.25 -5.45 11.90
C SER A 374 13.77 -6.66 11.15
N SER A 375 13.68 -6.69 9.82
CA SER A 375 14.20 -7.79 8.99
C SER A 375 15.73 -7.78 8.89
N TYR A 376 16.36 -6.60 8.94
CA TYR A 376 17.82 -6.43 8.86
C TYR A 376 18.50 -6.51 10.23
N LEU A 377 17.85 -6.01 11.30
CA LEU A 377 18.49 -5.79 12.61
C LEU A 377 18.14 -6.86 13.64
N GLN A 378 17.27 -7.81 13.33
CA GLN A 378 16.61 -8.78 14.22
C GLN A 378 15.73 -8.14 15.33
N PRO A 379 14.64 -8.77 15.74
CA PRO A 379 13.67 -8.19 16.66
C PRO A 379 14.33 -7.89 18.01
N ARG A 380 14.40 -6.62 18.38
CA ARG A 380 14.81 -6.16 19.70
C ARG A 380 13.68 -5.38 20.33
N GLU A 381 13.29 -5.81 21.50
CA GLU A 381 12.28 -5.14 22.35
C GLU A 381 12.64 -3.68 22.70
N ARG A 382 13.86 -3.19 22.36
CA ARG A 382 14.38 -1.89 22.76
C ARG A 382 14.62 -0.89 21.60
N LEU A 383 14.29 -1.21 20.35
CA LEU A 383 14.60 -0.32 19.22
C LEU A 383 13.89 1.04 19.34
N ASN A 384 12.64 1.04 19.76
CA ASN A 384 11.87 2.28 19.91
C ASN A 384 12.44 3.19 21.03
N GLY A 385 12.83 2.63 22.18
CA GLY A 385 13.48 3.39 23.25
C GLY A 385 14.79 4.00 22.78
N TRP A 386 15.62 3.22 22.12
CA TRP A 386 16.91 3.68 21.59
C TRP A 386 16.74 4.81 20.55
N ILE A 387 15.72 4.76 19.70
CA ILE A 387 15.42 5.83 18.73
C ILE A 387 15.10 7.15 19.47
N PHE A 388 14.32 7.10 20.56
CA PHE A 388 14.05 8.28 21.37
C PHE A 388 15.33 8.85 22.02
N ASP A 389 16.20 7.98 22.55
CA ASP A 389 17.49 8.41 23.10
C ASP A 389 18.36 9.11 22.04
N VAL A 390 18.33 8.64 20.79
CA VAL A 390 19.05 9.29 19.66
C VAL A 390 18.42 10.64 19.31
N ILE A 391 17.09 10.73 19.30
CA ILE A 391 16.38 11.99 19.06
C ILE A 391 16.76 13.01 20.12
N ASP A 392 16.68 12.64 21.41
CA ASP A 392 17.01 13.50 22.52
C ASP A 392 18.47 14.00 22.46
N ALA A 393 19.41 13.11 22.13
CA ALA A 393 20.81 13.47 21.94
C ALA A 393 21.04 14.43 20.75
N MET A 394 20.29 14.25 19.65
CA MET A 394 20.34 15.16 18.50
C MET A 394 19.73 16.53 18.82
N GLU A 395 18.65 16.58 19.60
CA GLU A 395 18.03 17.84 20.03
C GLU A 395 18.91 18.60 21.04
N ALA A 396 19.65 17.86 21.85
CA ALA A 396 20.58 18.45 22.80
C ALA A 396 21.92 18.87 22.18
N GLY A 397 22.24 18.44 20.96
CA GLY A 397 23.53 18.71 20.31
C GLY A 397 24.68 17.89 20.90
N GLU A 398 24.39 16.73 21.47
CA GLU A 398 25.35 15.87 22.19
C GLU A 398 25.99 14.83 21.28
N ALA A 399 27.04 15.22 20.52
CA ALA A 399 27.71 14.33 19.56
C ALA A 399 28.35 13.09 20.21
N ASP A 400 28.87 13.19 21.44
CA ASP A 400 29.48 12.07 22.17
C ASP A 400 28.41 11.04 22.63
N SER A 401 27.24 11.51 23.01
CA SER A 401 26.08 10.65 23.33
C SER A 401 25.64 9.89 22.09
N LEU A 402 25.55 10.55 20.93
CA LEU A 402 25.26 9.91 19.65
C LEU A 402 26.26 8.82 19.32
N ARG A 403 27.55 9.10 19.43
CA ARG A 403 28.62 8.11 19.22
C ARG A 403 28.42 6.87 20.10
N THR A 404 28.13 7.08 21.38
CA THR A 404 27.92 6.00 22.35
C THR A 404 26.70 5.16 22.00
N LEU A 405 25.59 5.80 21.65
CA LEU A 405 24.35 5.13 21.24
C LEU A 405 24.56 4.27 19.98
N PHE A 406 25.18 4.83 18.95
CA PHE A 406 25.47 4.10 17.71
C PHE A 406 26.47 2.96 17.93
N THR A 407 27.52 3.17 18.72
CA THR A 407 28.50 2.11 19.06
C THR A 407 27.82 0.96 19.78
N SER A 408 27.00 1.24 20.78
CA SER A 408 26.23 0.23 21.52
C SER A 408 25.28 -0.55 20.61
N PHE A 409 24.58 0.15 19.72
CA PHE A 409 23.64 -0.46 18.79
C PHE A 409 24.36 -1.39 17.79
N LEU A 410 25.36 -0.88 17.09
CA LEU A 410 26.09 -1.63 16.06
C LEU A 410 26.87 -2.83 16.64
N SER A 411 27.47 -2.68 17.83
CA SER A 411 28.13 -3.79 18.54
C SER A 411 27.19 -4.93 18.87
N SER A 412 25.90 -4.65 18.96
CA SER A 412 24.89 -5.63 19.28
C SER A 412 24.39 -6.45 18.07
N ILE A 413 24.79 -6.10 16.84
CA ILE A 413 24.44 -6.83 15.62
C ILE A 413 25.25 -8.14 15.55
N PRO A 414 24.61 -9.32 15.40
CA PRO A 414 25.32 -10.60 15.32
C PRO A 414 26.40 -10.62 14.22
N TYR A 415 27.55 -11.16 14.52
CA TYR A 415 28.65 -11.23 13.57
C TYR A 415 28.32 -12.01 12.28
N THR A 416 27.39 -12.96 12.36
CA THR A 416 26.91 -13.74 11.21
C THR A 416 26.17 -12.88 10.18
N MET A 417 25.55 -11.77 10.59
CA MET A 417 24.90 -10.81 9.70
C MET A 417 25.90 -9.82 9.10
N ARG A 418 27.07 -9.64 9.72
CA ARG A 418 28.13 -8.75 9.28
C ARG A 418 29.07 -9.38 8.25
N ARG A 419 29.17 -10.72 8.23
CA ARG A 419 30.02 -11.47 7.28
C ARG A 419 29.29 -11.65 5.96
N LYS A 420 29.46 -10.68 5.07
CA LYS A 420 29.18 -10.85 3.65
C LYS A 420 30.51 -11.05 2.92
N ASP A 421 30.49 -11.90 1.90
CA ASP A 421 31.72 -12.37 1.24
C ASP A 421 32.42 -11.30 0.38
N ASN A 422 31.81 -10.11 0.25
CA ASN A 422 32.29 -9.02 -0.60
C ASN A 422 32.36 -7.71 0.21
N GLU A 423 33.46 -6.97 0.06
CA GLU A 423 33.71 -5.70 0.74
C GLU A 423 32.67 -4.64 0.41
N ALA A 424 32.25 -4.54 -0.85
CA ALA A 424 31.20 -3.62 -1.29
C ALA A 424 29.82 -3.95 -0.67
N GLU A 425 29.52 -5.22 -0.38
CA GLU A 425 28.29 -5.61 0.31
C GLU A 425 28.34 -5.30 1.80
N ARG A 426 29.52 -5.34 2.42
CA ARG A 426 29.71 -4.95 3.82
C ARG A 426 29.55 -3.45 3.99
N GLU A 427 30.16 -2.66 3.11
CA GLU A 427 30.01 -1.20 3.10
C GLU A 427 28.55 -0.80 2.95
N ARG A 428 27.83 -1.35 1.95
CA ARG A 428 26.39 -1.14 1.75
C ARG A 428 25.58 -1.53 2.98
N TYR A 429 25.93 -2.62 3.66
CA TYR A 429 25.20 -3.05 4.86
C TYR A 429 25.28 -2.01 5.98
N PHE A 430 26.46 -1.47 6.27
CA PHE A 430 26.65 -0.46 7.32
C PHE A 430 26.00 0.87 6.94
N GLN A 431 26.22 1.35 5.73
CA GLN A 431 25.58 2.58 5.22
C GLN A 431 24.06 2.44 5.26
N TYR A 432 23.55 1.31 4.81
CA TYR A 432 22.10 1.06 4.78
C TYR A 432 21.49 0.93 6.19
N THR A 433 22.18 0.26 7.11
CA THR A 433 21.77 0.16 8.52
C THR A 433 21.68 1.55 9.16
N PHE A 434 22.74 2.35 8.99
CA PHE A 434 22.75 3.72 9.50
C PHE A 434 21.64 4.57 8.87
N TYR A 435 21.47 4.48 7.57
CA TYR A 435 20.41 5.16 6.86
C TYR A 435 19.02 4.77 7.36
N LEU A 436 18.72 3.50 7.54
CA LEU A 436 17.45 3.04 8.10
C LEU A 436 17.19 3.64 9.48
N ILE A 437 18.22 3.65 10.32
CA ILE A 437 18.16 4.24 11.65
C ILE A 437 17.83 5.74 11.57
N MET A 438 18.56 6.49 10.74
CA MET A 438 18.34 7.93 10.56
C MET A 438 16.94 8.24 9.98
N ARG A 439 16.45 7.41 9.08
CA ARG A 439 15.08 7.55 8.54
C ARG A 439 13.99 7.18 9.55
N LEU A 440 14.27 6.29 10.49
CA LEU A 440 13.36 5.97 11.61
C LEU A 440 13.24 7.14 12.60
N ILE A 441 14.26 8.00 12.68
CA ILE A 441 14.23 9.29 13.38
C ILE A 441 13.38 10.27 12.54
N SER A 442 12.15 9.92 12.24
CA SER A 442 11.28 10.60 11.25
C SER A 442 10.87 12.03 11.63
N VAL A 443 11.28 12.51 12.79
CA VAL A 443 11.00 13.87 13.28
C VAL A 443 11.76 14.94 12.49
N TYR A 444 12.89 14.55 11.83
CA TYR A 444 13.79 15.46 11.14
C TYR A 444 13.83 15.25 9.65
N THR A 445 14.31 16.27 8.91
CA THR A 445 14.64 16.12 7.50
C THR A 445 15.97 15.39 7.38
N VAL A 446 15.96 14.22 6.75
CA VAL A 446 17.14 13.40 6.52
C VAL A 446 17.40 13.27 5.03
N TYR A 447 18.54 13.77 4.59
CA TYR A 447 19.06 13.59 3.23
C TYR A 447 20.14 12.51 3.25
N THR A 448 20.06 11.57 2.34
CA THR A 448 21.12 10.57 2.13
C THR A 448 21.62 10.70 0.71
N GLU A 449 22.91 10.45 0.51
CA GLU A 449 23.52 10.57 -0.81
C GLU A 449 23.24 11.93 -1.46
N LYS A 450 23.21 13.01 -0.65
CA LYS A 450 22.87 14.36 -1.11
C LYS A 450 23.92 14.89 -2.06
N VAL A 451 23.53 15.08 -3.32
CA VAL A 451 24.43 15.64 -4.35
C VAL A 451 24.66 17.12 -4.10
N GLN A 452 25.91 17.53 -4.01
CA GLN A 452 26.35 18.91 -3.90
C GLN A 452 27.36 19.26 -5.03
N SER A 453 27.78 20.51 -5.10
CA SER A 453 28.62 21.02 -6.20
C SER A 453 29.96 20.30 -6.38
N GLN A 454 30.53 19.71 -5.33
CA GLN A 454 31.85 19.07 -5.34
C GLN A 454 31.83 17.57 -4.99
N GLY A 455 30.66 16.99 -4.90
CA GLY A 455 30.51 15.57 -4.60
C GLY A 455 29.15 15.22 -4.02
N ARG A 456 29.11 14.09 -3.34
CA ARG A 456 27.91 13.54 -2.72
C ARG A 456 28.22 13.27 -1.26
N VAL A 457 27.46 13.89 -0.35
CA VAL A 457 27.59 13.66 1.09
C VAL A 457 26.72 12.47 1.49
N ASP A 458 27.25 11.60 2.34
CA ASP A 458 26.57 10.35 2.69
C ASP A 458 25.24 10.58 3.44
N CYS A 459 25.24 11.46 4.45
CA CYS A 459 24.02 11.77 5.18
C CYS A 459 24.01 13.19 5.75
N VAL A 460 22.89 13.90 5.65
CA VAL A 460 22.64 15.17 6.34
C VAL A 460 21.33 15.06 7.10
N VAL A 461 21.36 15.44 8.38
CA VAL A 461 20.16 15.51 9.24
C VAL A 461 19.97 16.95 9.70
N GLU A 462 18.79 17.50 9.42
CA GLU A 462 18.42 18.86 9.81
C GLU A 462 17.38 18.83 10.93
N THR A 463 17.77 19.30 12.12
CA THR A 463 16.88 19.53 13.26
C THR A 463 16.52 21.03 13.35
N PRO A 464 15.60 21.44 14.23
CA PRO A 464 15.30 22.86 14.43
C PRO A 464 16.49 23.72 14.87
N GLN A 465 17.46 23.15 15.63
CA GLN A 465 18.59 23.89 16.21
C GLN A 465 19.95 23.52 15.59
N TYR A 466 20.05 22.36 14.94
CA TYR A 466 21.30 21.81 14.48
C TYR A 466 21.23 21.25 13.06
N VAL A 467 22.37 21.21 12.38
CA VAL A 467 22.59 20.46 11.14
C VAL A 467 23.72 19.48 11.37
N TYR A 468 23.48 18.21 11.12
CA TYR A 468 24.47 17.15 11.23
C TYR A 468 24.86 16.66 9.84
N ILE A 469 26.14 16.72 9.48
CA ILE A 469 26.71 16.26 8.23
C ILE A 469 27.58 15.04 8.54
N PHE A 470 27.19 13.88 8.02
CA PHE A 470 27.90 12.63 8.23
C PHE A 470 28.59 12.18 6.94
N GLU A 471 29.82 11.73 7.09
CA GLU A 471 30.59 11.01 6.07
C GLU A 471 31.12 9.71 6.67
N PHE A 472 31.04 8.61 5.91
CA PHE A 472 31.36 7.28 6.41
C PHE A 472 32.55 6.68 5.71
N LYS A 473 33.34 5.86 6.46
CA LYS A 473 34.37 4.99 5.92
C LYS A 473 34.17 3.58 6.43
N LEU A 474 34.37 2.60 5.57
CA LEU A 474 34.46 1.20 5.98
C LEU A 474 35.96 0.84 6.14
N ASP A 475 36.33 0.33 7.32
CA ASP A 475 37.70 -0.07 7.66
C ASP A 475 38.76 1.03 7.41
N GLY A 476 38.32 2.30 7.30
CA GLY A 476 39.17 3.49 7.25
C GLY A 476 39.24 4.18 8.61
N THR A 477 39.41 5.51 8.62
CA THR A 477 39.44 6.31 9.85
C THR A 477 38.36 7.37 9.87
N ALA A 478 37.91 7.76 11.06
CA ALA A 478 37.00 8.88 11.23
C ALA A 478 37.60 10.21 10.76
N ASP A 479 38.93 10.36 10.90
CA ASP A 479 39.67 11.53 10.44
C ASP A 479 39.70 11.64 8.90
N GLU A 480 39.80 10.52 8.17
CA GLU A 480 39.69 10.51 6.70
C GLU A 480 38.29 10.93 6.26
N ALA A 481 37.23 10.46 6.93
CA ALA A 481 35.85 10.87 6.66
C ALA A 481 35.67 12.36 6.94
N LEU A 482 36.15 12.85 8.08
CA LEU A 482 36.08 14.25 8.44
C LEU A 482 36.83 15.15 7.44
N SER A 483 38.03 14.72 7.02
CA SER A 483 38.83 15.41 6.01
C SER A 483 38.08 15.51 4.68
N GLN A 484 37.34 14.49 4.30
CA GLN A 484 36.52 14.51 3.08
C GLN A 484 35.39 15.56 3.15
N ILE A 485 34.73 15.73 4.32
CA ILE A 485 33.72 16.79 4.51
C ILE A 485 34.33 18.17 4.27
N GLU A 486 35.57 18.39 4.79
CA GLU A 486 36.26 19.67 4.65
C GLU A 486 36.73 19.90 3.20
N ASP A 487 37.41 18.94 2.60
CA ASP A 487 38.00 19.05 1.26
C ASP A 487 36.92 19.26 0.17
N LYS A 488 35.79 18.56 0.32
CA LYS A 488 34.63 18.70 -0.58
C LYS A 488 33.74 19.88 -0.23
N GLY A 489 33.95 20.50 0.93
CA GLY A 489 33.20 21.67 1.37
C GLY A 489 31.71 21.39 1.57
N TYR A 490 31.34 20.21 2.07
CA TYR A 490 29.93 19.82 2.25
C TYR A 490 29.15 20.71 3.23
N ALA A 491 29.84 21.41 4.13
CA ALA A 491 29.21 22.34 5.06
C ALA A 491 28.94 23.74 4.47
N ARG A 492 29.45 24.06 3.26
CA ARG A 492 29.31 25.40 2.65
C ARG A 492 27.89 25.82 2.41
N GLU A 493 27.00 24.87 2.10
CA GLU A 493 25.56 25.11 1.91
C GLU A 493 24.92 25.72 3.16
N TYR A 494 25.51 25.46 4.34
CA TYR A 494 25.01 25.88 5.65
C TYR A 494 25.80 27.03 6.30
N GLU A 495 26.73 27.68 5.57
CA GLU A 495 27.52 28.80 6.10
C GLU A 495 26.68 30.01 6.51
N SER A 496 25.54 30.21 5.85
CA SER A 496 24.56 31.27 6.19
C SER A 496 23.41 30.80 7.10
N ASP A 497 23.41 29.52 7.50
CA ASP A 497 22.39 28.96 8.36
C ASP A 497 22.59 29.43 9.81
N SER A 498 21.55 29.81 10.51
CA SER A 498 21.61 30.22 11.91
C SER A 498 21.83 29.05 12.88
N ARG A 499 21.61 27.83 12.40
CA ARG A 499 21.79 26.59 13.19
C ARG A 499 23.26 26.24 13.31
N ARG A 500 23.61 25.59 14.43
CA ARG A 500 24.95 25.05 14.59
C ARG A 500 25.15 23.81 13.71
N VAL A 501 26.23 23.78 12.93
CA VAL A 501 26.57 22.69 12.04
C VAL A 501 27.59 21.76 12.72
N PHE A 502 27.26 20.47 12.82
CA PHE A 502 28.17 19.41 13.24
C PHE A 502 28.69 18.66 12.00
N LYS A 503 30.00 18.52 11.89
CA LYS A 503 30.68 17.70 10.90
C LYS A 503 31.13 16.43 11.58
N ILE A 504 30.66 15.30 11.13
CA ILE A 504 30.87 14.01 11.78
C ILE A 504 31.48 13.04 10.77
N GLY A 505 32.78 12.75 10.94
CA GLY A 505 33.41 11.63 10.27
C GLY A 505 33.20 10.37 11.10
N ALA A 506 32.74 9.30 10.47
CA ALA A 506 32.51 8.03 11.15
C ALA A 506 33.18 6.89 10.40
N SER A 507 33.83 5.99 11.12
CA SER A 507 34.41 4.77 10.56
C SER A 507 33.72 3.54 11.13
N PHE A 508 33.28 2.65 10.25
CA PHE A 508 32.75 1.34 10.61
C PHE A 508 33.85 0.28 10.49
N SER A 509 34.04 -0.49 11.55
CA SER A 509 34.90 -1.65 11.49
C SER A 509 34.12 -2.90 11.08
N SER A 510 34.47 -3.50 9.93
CA SER A 510 33.88 -4.76 9.48
C SER A 510 34.29 -5.95 10.35
N GLU A 511 35.41 -5.85 11.05
CA GLU A 511 35.94 -6.88 11.95
C GLU A 511 35.21 -6.87 13.28
N THR A 512 35.12 -5.71 13.94
CA THR A 512 34.53 -5.60 15.29
C THR A 512 33.05 -5.23 15.29
N GLY A 513 32.55 -4.65 14.19
CA GLY A 513 31.18 -4.12 14.09
C GLY A 513 30.93 -2.88 14.94
N THR A 514 32.00 -2.13 15.21
CA THR A 514 31.94 -0.88 15.98
C THR A 514 32.04 0.34 15.07
N ILE A 515 31.64 1.49 15.58
CA ILE A 515 31.77 2.80 14.94
C ILE A 515 32.73 3.67 15.77
N SER A 516 33.60 4.39 15.11
CA SER A 516 34.50 5.37 15.71
C SER A 516 34.39 6.72 15.01
#